data_781be3d35257d5e025442f32f8bd4f33
#
_entry.id   781be3d35257d5e025442f32f8bd4f33
#
_cell.length_a   1.000
_cell.length_b   1.000
_cell.length_c   1.000
_cell.angle_alpha   90.00
_cell.angle_beta   90.00
_cell.angle_gamma   90.00
#
_symmetry.space_group_name_H-M   'P 1'
#
loop_
_entity.id
_entity.type
_entity.pdbx_description
1 polymer ?
#
loop_
_entity_poly.entity_id
_entity_poly.type
_entity_poly.pdbx_seq_one_letter_code
_entity_poly.pdbx_strand_id
1 'polypeptide(L)'
;MFLVTTINFPPELGGMQNLMEGLSNALLNHGPVKVFADNIDNAKNYDQNSKLNIERVSGFKIFRKYRKANLVKDFIENNNLRASFFDHWKSIKNIGEEALKKTISFCLIHSKELNHPVWSSINKRTVKALNKADYVIANSRFTKELAIK
;
A
#
# COMPACT_ATOMS: atom_id res chain seq x y z
N MET A 1 13.20 9.77 3.02
CA MET A 1 12.33 9.37 1.90
C MET A 1 11.18 8.53 2.43
N PHE A 2 10.01 8.58 1.78
CA PHE A 2 8.85 7.75 2.10
C PHE A 2 8.49 6.87 0.91
N LEU A 3 7.92 5.70 1.19
CA LEU A 3 7.41 4.78 0.20
C LEU A 3 5.90 4.61 0.37
N VAL A 4 5.16 4.68 -0.71
CA VAL A 4 3.72 4.39 -0.76
C VAL A 4 3.48 3.27 -1.77
N THR A 5 2.80 2.21 -1.34
CA THR A 5 2.46 1.07 -2.19
C THR A 5 0.95 0.91 -2.21
N THR A 6 0.36 1.03 -3.39
CA THR A 6 -1.09 1.02 -3.56
C THR A 6 -1.54 0.17 -4.75
N ILE A 7 -2.75 -0.33 -4.67
CA ILE A 7 -3.45 -1.00 -5.78
C ILE A 7 -4.19 0.04 -6.60
N ASN A 8 -4.84 0.96 -5.91
CA ASN A 8 -5.73 1.97 -6.52
C ASN A 8 -5.12 3.36 -6.33
N PHE A 9 -4.81 4.04 -7.44
CA PHE A 9 -4.24 5.39 -7.44
C PHE A 9 -4.84 6.20 -8.60
N PRO A 10 -4.95 7.55 -8.50
CA PRO A 10 -5.45 8.36 -9.61
C PRO A 10 -4.75 8.04 -10.94
N PRO A 11 -5.40 8.32 -12.09
CA PRO A 11 -6.56 9.21 -12.27
C PRO A 11 -7.94 8.57 -12.04
N GLU A 12 -8.05 7.28 -11.73
CA GLU A 12 -9.34 6.73 -11.35
C GLU A 12 -9.88 7.44 -10.10
N LEU A 13 -11.18 7.71 -10.09
CA LEU A 13 -11.86 8.36 -8.97
C LEU A 13 -12.34 7.31 -7.96
N GLY A 14 -12.11 7.57 -6.68
CA GLY A 14 -12.60 6.73 -5.60
C GLY A 14 -12.00 7.10 -4.24
N GLY A 15 -12.63 6.64 -3.18
CA GLY A 15 -12.19 6.97 -1.81
C GLY A 15 -10.76 6.51 -1.50
N MET A 16 -10.36 5.34 -2.00
CA MET A 16 -9.01 4.80 -1.81
C MET A 16 -7.97 5.60 -2.60
N GLN A 17 -8.29 5.92 -3.85
CA GLN A 17 -7.44 6.72 -4.73
C GLN A 17 -7.16 8.09 -4.10
N ASN A 18 -8.23 8.79 -3.70
CA ASN A 18 -8.13 10.11 -3.06
C ASN A 18 -7.36 10.05 -1.73
N LEU A 19 -7.59 9.01 -0.92
CA LEU A 19 -6.88 8.82 0.34
C LEU A 19 -5.38 8.63 0.11
N MET A 20 -4.99 7.76 -0.83
CA MET A 20 -3.59 7.45 -1.08
C MET A 20 -2.86 8.61 -1.78
N GLU A 21 -3.55 9.34 -2.65
CA GLU A 21 -3.05 10.59 -3.23
C GLU A 21 -2.84 11.66 -2.16
N GLY A 22 -3.85 11.90 -1.33
CA GLY A 22 -3.79 12.88 -0.24
C GLY A 22 -2.67 12.56 0.75
N LEU A 23 -2.53 11.29 1.15
CA LEU A 23 -1.42 10.83 1.98
C LEU A 23 -0.07 11.09 1.31
N SER A 24 0.08 10.70 0.03
CA SER A 24 1.33 10.87 -0.70
C SER A 24 1.73 12.34 -0.84
N ASN A 25 0.77 13.21 -1.13
CA ASN A 25 1.00 14.65 -1.22
C ASN A 25 1.32 15.28 0.14
N ALA A 26 0.68 14.84 1.22
CA ALA A 26 1.01 15.30 2.57
C ALA A 26 2.43 14.90 2.99
N LEU A 27 2.86 13.69 2.63
CA LEU A 27 4.22 13.21 2.92
C LEU A 27 5.30 14.00 2.16
N LEU A 28 5.00 14.60 1.00
CA LEU A 28 5.95 15.47 0.27
C LEU A 28 6.42 16.66 1.10
N ASN A 29 5.61 17.16 2.03
CA ASN A 29 6.00 18.25 2.94
C ASN A 29 7.09 17.80 3.95
N HIS A 30 7.30 16.49 4.08
CA HIS A 30 8.24 15.89 5.02
C HIS A 30 9.44 15.20 4.34
N GLY A 31 9.46 15.14 3.01
CA GLY A 31 10.55 14.59 2.23
C GLY A 31 10.10 13.88 0.94
N PRO A 32 11.05 13.39 0.14
CA PRO A 32 10.74 12.71 -1.12
C PRO A 32 9.84 11.50 -0.92
N VAL A 33 8.90 11.30 -1.86
CA VAL A 33 7.93 10.20 -1.85
C VAL A 33 8.06 9.40 -3.14
N LYS A 34 8.23 8.09 -3.01
CA LYS A 34 8.11 7.11 -4.11
C LYS A 34 6.77 6.40 -3.99
N VAL A 35 6.03 6.32 -5.09
CA VAL A 35 4.75 5.61 -5.16
C VAL A 35 4.87 4.45 -6.14
N PHE A 36 4.56 3.22 -5.69
CA PHE A 36 4.32 2.06 -6.56
C PHE A 36 2.82 1.81 -6.65
N ALA A 37 2.26 1.97 -7.84
CA ALA A 37 0.84 1.77 -8.11
C ALA A 37 0.60 0.76 -9.24
N ASP A 38 -0.59 0.16 -9.29
CA ASP A 38 -0.99 -0.63 -10.45
C ASP A 38 -1.17 0.29 -11.66
N ASN A 39 -0.76 -0.19 -12.85
CA ASN A 39 -1.00 0.54 -14.08
C ASN A 39 -2.47 0.48 -14.46
N ILE A 40 -2.98 1.62 -14.90
CA ILE A 40 -4.36 1.83 -15.37
C ILE A 40 -4.33 2.68 -16.63
N ASP A 41 -5.42 2.68 -17.38
CA ASP A 41 -5.57 3.52 -18.56
C ASP A 41 -5.48 5.01 -18.17
N ASN A 42 -4.95 5.82 -19.07
CA ASN A 42 -4.76 7.26 -18.90
C ASN A 42 -3.86 7.70 -17.73
N ALA A 43 -3.18 6.77 -17.04
CA ALA A 43 -2.27 7.10 -15.92
C ALA A 43 -1.11 8.02 -16.33
N LYS A 44 -0.59 7.85 -17.55
CA LYS A 44 0.59 8.60 -18.03
C LYS A 44 0.43 10.11 -17.94
N ASN A 45 -0.72 10.64 -18.35
CA ASN A 45 -0.97 12.09 -18.30
C ASN A 45 -1.03 12.60 -16.86
N TYR A 46 -1.68 11.86 -15.96
CA TYR A 46 -1.70 12.18 -14.53
C TYR A 46 -0.29 12.16 -13.92
N ASP A 47 0.47 11.10 -14.19
CA ASP A 47 1.80 10.91 -13.61
C ASP A 47 2.79 12.01 -14.07
N GLN A 48 2.71 12.46 -15.33
CA GLN A 48 3.53 13.55 -15.86
C GLN A 48 3.25 14.91 -15.21
N ASN A 49 2.02 15.14 -14.75
CA ASN A 49 1.60 16.38 -14.09
C ASN A 49 1.70 16.31 -12.55
N SER A 50 2.04 15.14 -12.00
CA SER A 50 2.18 14.93 -10.56
C SER A 50 3.57 15.34 -10.07
N LYS A 51 3.64 15.88 -8.85
CA LYS A 51 4.91 16.12 -8.14
C LYS A 51 5.49 14.85 -7.51
N LEU A 52 4.71 13.76 -7.50
CA LEU A 52 5.09 12.49 -6.92
C LEU A 52 5.96 11.69 -7.90
N ASN A 53 6.92 10.94 -7.38
CA ASN A 53 7.65 9.95 -8.17
C ASN A 53 6.83 8.65 -8.24
N ILE A 54 6.01 8.52 -9.29
CA ILE A 54 5.08 7.41 -9.46
C ILE A 54 5.66 6.38 -10.42
N GLU A 55 5.66 5.13 -10.01
CA GLU A 55 5.99 3.98 -10.85
C GLU A 55 4.79 3.06 -10.99
N ARG A 56 4.33 2.88 -12.23
CA ARG A 56 3.17 2.04 -12.56
C ARG A 56 3.62 0.63 -12.95
N VAL A 57 3.05 -0.35 -12.27
CA VAL A 57 3.35 -1.76 -12.54
C VAL A 57 2.28 -2.36 -13.44
N SER A 58 2.69 -2.76 -14.64
CA SER A 58 1.81 -3.33 -15.67
C SER A 58 1.82 -4.87 -15.66
N GLY A 59 0.91 -5.45 -16.47
CA GLY A 59 0.81 -6.88 -16.74
C GLY A 59 -0.37 -7.56 -16.09
N PHE A 60 -0.52 -8.87 -16.36
CA PHE A 60 -1.62 -9.66 -15.82
C PHE A 60 -1.68 -9.59 -14.29
N LYS A 61 -2.89 -9.43 -13.75
CA LYS A 61 -3.17 -9.21 -12.32
C LYS A 61 -2.44 -10.19 -11.39
N ILE A 62 -2.35 -11.47 -11.79
CA ILE A 62 -1.69 -12.51 -10.98
C ILE A 62 -0.18 -12.25 -10.87
N PHE A 63 0.49 -11.92 -11.97
CA PHE A 63 1.94 -11.68 -11.99
C PHE A 63 2.30 -10.26 -11.53
N ARG A 64 1.44 -9.28 -11.80
CA ARG A 64 1.65 -7.88 -11.43
C ARG A 64 1.87 -7.70 -9.92
N LYS A 65 1.09 -8.39 -9.08
CA LYS A 65 1.24 -8.33 -7.62
C LYS A 65 2.62 -8.81 -7.13
N TYR A 66 3.18 -9.84 -7.75
CA TYR A 66 4.51 -10.34 -7.40
C TYR A 66 5.61 -9.42 -7.93
N ARG A 67 5.45 -8.93 -9.17
CA ARG A 67 6.38 -7.94 -9.75
C ARG A 67 6.42 -6.68 -8.89
N LYS A 68 5.26 -6.15 -8.52
CA LYS A 68 5.19 -4.98 -7.63
C LYS A 68 5.84 -5.26 -6.28
N ALA A 69 5.61 -6.41 -5.69
CA ALA A 69 6.23 -6.79 -4.42
C ALA A 69 7.77 -6.85 -4.53
N ASN A 70 8.31 -7.39 -5.63
CA ASN A 70 9.76 -7.42 -5.85
C ASN A 70 10.33 -6.01 -6.01
N LEU A 71 9.71 -5.15 -6.83
CA LEU A 71 10.13 -3.75 -6.98
C LEU A 71 10.12 -2.99 -5.65
N VAL A 72 9.07 -3.17 -4.86
CA VAL A 72 8.94 -2.57 -3.52
C VAL A 72 10.03 -3.09 -2.58
N LYS A 73 10.26 -4.41 -2.57
CA LYS A 73 11.33 -5.03 -1.79
C LYS A 73 12.68 -4.45 -2.16
N ASP A 74 13.03 -4.48 -3.44
CA ASP A 74 14.31 -3.98 -3.95
C ASP A 74 14.48 -2.49 -3.62
N PHE A 75 13.39 -1.71 -3.69
CA PHE A 75 13.43 -0.31 -3.32
C PHE A 75 13.67 -0.09 -1.83
N ILE A 76 13.03 -0.88 -0.95
CA ILE A 76 13.28 -0.83 0.50
C ILE A 76 14.72 -1.22 0.81
N GLU A 77 15.25 -2.25 0.16
CA GLU A 77 16.60 -2.77 0.41
C GLU A 77 17.71 -1.79 -0.02
N ASN A 78 17.46 -0.99 -1.04
CA ASN A 78 18.46 -0.10 -1.64
C ASN A 78 18.29 1.39 -1.25
N ASN A 79 17.32 1.74 -0.41
CA ASN A 79 17.07 3.12 -0.01
C ASN A 79 16.89 3.25 1.51
N ASN A 80 17.33 4.39 2.05
CA ASN A 80 17.09 4.72 3.45
C ASN A 80 15.68 5.34 3.58
N LEU A 81 14.71 4.54 3.98
CA LEU A 81 13.32 4.94 4.13
C LEU A 81 13.00 5.32 5.57
N ARG A 82 12.31 6.44 5.76
CA ARG A 82 11.75 6.84 7.05
C ARG A 82 10.52 6.00 7.40
N ALA A 83 9.69 5.72 6.39
CA ALA A 83 8.51 4.87 6.54
C ALA A 83 8.00 4.36 5.19
N SER A 84 7.26 3.25 5.24
CA SER A 84 6.56 2.63 4.12
C SER A 84 5.08 2.48 4.43
N PHE A 85 4.22 2.92 3.51
CA PHE A 85 2.76 2.90 3.64
C PHE A 85 2.15 1.95 2.61
N PHE A 86 1.30 1.05 3.07
CA PHE A 86 0.59 0.08 2.25
C PHE A 86 -0.91 0.34 2.34
N ASP A 87 -1.58 0.54 1.21
CA ASP A 87 -3.01 0.87 1.14
C ASP A 87 -3.94 -0.25 1.61
N HIS A 88 -3.43 -1.50 1.60
CA HIS A 88 -4.25 -2.69 1.78
C HIS A 88 -3.37 -3.89 2.19
N TRP A 89 -3.91 -4.84 2.95
CA TRP A 89 -3.18 -6.06 3.32
C TRP A 89 -2.59 -6.85 2.13
N LYS A 90 -3.22 -6.75 0.93
CA LYS A 90 -2.69 -7.38 -0.29
C LYS A 90 -1.41 -6.72 -0.78
N SER A 91 -1.21 -5.45 -0.50
CA SER A 91 -0.01 -4.71 -0.92
C SER A 91 1.21 -5.10 -0.09
N ILE A 92 1.05 -5.37 1.21
CA ILE A 92 2.14 -5.82 2.09
C ILE A 92 2.35 -7.35 2.07
N LYS A 93 1.32 -8.13 1.75
CA LYS A 93 1.31 -9.59 1.88
C LYS A 93 2.53 -10.29 1.28
N ASN A 94 2.94 -9.88 0.08
CA ASN A 94 4.01 -10.54 -0.67
C ASN A 94 5.39 -9.92 -0.44
N ILE A 95 5.50 -8.90 0.43
CA ILE A 95 6.80 -8.34 0.84
C ILE A 95 7.42 -9.25 1.89
N GLY A 96 8.71 -9.54 1.74
CA GLY A 96 9.46 -10.34 2.72
C GLY A 96 9.63 -9.58 4.05
N GLU A 97 9.58 -10.30 5.16
CA GLU A 97 9.73 -9.71 6.50
C GLU A 97 11.09 -9.04 6.69
N GLU A 98 12.15 -9.62 6.12
CA GLU A 98 13.51 -9.06 6.21
C GLU A 98 13.62 -7.68 5.52
N ALA A 99 12.91 -7.48 4.42
CA ALA A 99 12.84 -6.15 3.79
C ALA A 99 12.05 -5.17 4.68
N LEU A 100 10.92 -5.60 5.25
CA LEU A 100 10.10 -4.74 6.10
C LEU A 100 10.82 -4.29 7.36
N LYS A 101 11.73 -5.08 7.92
CA LYS A 101 12.58 -4.69 9.07
C LYS A 101 13.48 -3.47 8.80
N LYS A 102 13.70 -3.11 7.54
CA LYS A 102 14.53 -1.96 7.15
C LYS A 102 13.77 -0.63 7.09
N THR A 103 12.47 -0.62 7.38
CA THR A 103 11.62 0.56 7.34
C THR A 103 10.51 0.46 8.39
N ILE A 104 10.02 1.57 8.88
CA ILE A 104 8.80 1.56 9.69
C ILE A 104 7.61 1.37 8.75
N SER A 105 6.87 0.28 8.91
CA SER A 105 5.80 -0.12 8.01
C SER A 105 4.40 0.16 8.56
N PHE A 106 3.58 0.83 7.77
CA PHE A 106 2.19 1.15 8.07
C PHE A 106 1.27 0.47 7.06
N CYS A 107 0.28 -0.29 7.51
CA CYS A 107 -0.74 -0.88 6.64
C CYS A 107 -2.11 -0.30 6.95
N LEU A 108 -2.74 0.30 5.94
CA LEU A 108 -4.11 0.80 6.05
C LEU A 108 -5.09 -0.36 5.92
N ILE A 109 -6.18 -0.30 6.70
CA ILE A 109 -7.26 -1.28 6.64
C ILE A 109 -8.61 -0.59 6.44
N HIS A 110 -9.49 -1.31 5.74
CA HIS A 110 -10.84 -0.89 5.42
C HIS A 110 -11.84 -1.94 5.89
N SER A 111 -13.03 -1.53 6.29
CA SER A 111 -14.04 -2.41 6.89
C SER A 111 -14.40 -3.63 6.03
N LYS A 112 -14.44 -3.47 4.71
CA LYS A 112 -14.77 -4.55 3.76
C LYS A 112 -13.81 -5.74 3.84
N GLU A 113 -12.55 -5.51 4.18
CA GLU A 113 -11.52 -6.56 4.26
C GLU A 113 -11.60 -7.38 5.55
N LEU A 114 -12.18 -6.79 6.59
CA LEU A 114 -12.29 -7.39 7.91
C LEU A 114 -13.64 -8.09 8.13
N ASN A 115 -14.61 -7.80 7.29
CA ASN A 115 -15.96 -8.37 7.40
C ASN A 115 -16.03 -9.80 6.82
N HIS A 116 -15.15 -10.67 7.29
CA HIS A 116 -15.12 -12.08 6.93
C HIS A 116 -15.13 -12.95 8.20
N PRO A 117 -15.77 -14.12 8.15
CA PRO A 117 -15.75 -15.04 9.29
C PRO A 117 -14.32 -15.35 9.75
N VAL A 118 -14.07 -15.37 11.06
CA VAL A 118 -12.73 -15.56 11.65
C VAL A 118 -12.06 -16.86 11.17
N TRP A 119 -12.85 -17.92 10.95
CA TRP A 119 -12.37 -19.20 10.46
C TRP A 119 -12.07 -19.23 8.95
N SER A 120 -12.46 -18.21 8.20
CA SER A 120 -12.28 -18.18 6.74
C SER A 120 -10.81 -18.07 6.32
N SER A 121 -10.47 -18.68 5.18
CA SER A 121 -9.12 -18.62 4.62
C SER A 121 -8.69 -17.19 4.24
N ILE A 122 -9.65 -16.32 3.94
CA ILE A 122 -9.38 -14.91 3.63
C ILE A 122 -9.03 -14.15 4.91
N ASN A 123 -9.76 -14.36 6.01
CA ASN A 123 -9.44 -13.75 7.30
C ASN A 123 -8.02 -14.15 7.76
N LYS A 124 -7.71 -15.45 7.77
CA LYS A 124 -6.37 -15.95 8.13
C LYS A 124 -5.26 -15.32 7.30
N ARG A 125 -5.47 -15.13 5.99
CA ARG A 125 -4.49 -14.46 5.11
C ARG A 125 -4.37 -12.97 5.38
N THR A 126 -5.47 -12.31 5.71
CA THR A 126 -5.49 -10.88 6.07
C THR A 126 -4.73 -10.66 7.37
N VAL A 127 -5.04 -11.42 8.42
CA VAL A 127 -4.33 -11.35 9.72
C VAL A 127 -2.84 -11.62 9.54
N LYS A 128 -2.46 -12.69 8.82
CA LYS A 128 -1.05 -12.99 8.55
C LYS A 128 -0.33 -11.84 7.81
N ALA A 129 -1.01 -11.16 6.90
CA ALA A 129 -0.42 -10.05 6.18
C ALA A 129 -0.30 -8.78 7.04
N LEU A 130 -1.32 -8.49 7.85
CA LEU A 130 -1.31 -7.33 8.74
C LEU A 130 -0.27 -7.46 9.86
N ASN A 131 -0.03 -8.67 10.37
CA ASN A 131 1.00 -8.93 11.38
C ASN A 131 2.44 -8.70 10.87
N LYS A 132 2.65 -8.43 9.59
CA LYS A 132 3.94 -8.02 9.06
C LYS A 132 4.20 -6.52 9.22
N ALA A 133 3.15 -5.72 9.40
CA ALA A 133 3.27 -4.28 9.56
C ALA A 133 3.59 -3.92 11.02
N ASP A 134 4.43 -2.90 11.23
CA ASP A 134 4.66 -2.36 12.57
C ASP A 134 3.41 -1.67 13.11
N TYR A 135 2.65 -1.03 12.20
CA TYR A 135 1.42 -0.32 12.55
C TYR A 135 0.30 -0.63 11.57
N VAL A 136 -0.90 -0.87 12.11
CA VAL A 136 -2.13 -1.01 11.33
C VAL A 136 -3.01 0.22 11.56
N ILE A 137 -3.36 0.93 10.47
CA ILE A 137 -4.15 2.16 10.51
C ILE A 137 -5.57 1.87 10.02
N ALA A 138 -6.54 1.99 10.90
CA ALA A 138 -7.95 1.91 10.53
C ALA A 138 -8.46 3.27 10.01
N ASN A 139 -9.16 3.27 8.90
CA ASN A 139 -9.73 4.48 8.30
C ASN A 139 -10.95 5.06 9.05
N SER A 140 -11.47 4.35 10.05
CA SER A 140 -12.58 4.79 10.88
C SER A 140 -12.60 4.04 12.21
N ARG A 141 -13.34 4.59 13.20
CA ARG A 141 -13.57 3.91 14.48
C ARG A 141 -14.25 2.56 14.29
N PHE A 142 -15.23 2.48 13.41
CA PHE A 142 -15.91 1.23 13.06
C PHE A 142 -14.93 0.17 12.54
N THR A 143 -14.04 0.54 11.62
CA THR A 143 -13.01 -0.36 11.09
C THR A 143 -12.04 -0.82 12.19
N LYS A 144 -11.66 0.08 13.10
CA LYS A 144 -10.83 -0.28 14.26
C LYS A 144 -11.51 -1.32 15.15
N GLU A 145 -12.79 -1.11 15.47
CA GLU A 145 -13.56 -2.04 16.30
C GLU A 145 -13.73 -3.42 15.66
N LEU A 146 -13.83 -3.49 14.32
CA LEU A 146 -13.81 -4.76 13.59
C LEU A 146 -12.45 -5.47 13.64
N ALA A 147 -11.36 -4.73 13.68
CA ALA A 147 -10.01 -5.31 13.69
C ALA A 147 -9.60 -5.88 15.05
N ILE A 148 -10.22 -5.46 16.13
CA ILE A 148 -9.90 -5.85 17.51
C ILE A 148 -10.71 -7.08 17.96
N LYS A 149 -11.81 -7.41 17.27
CA LYS A 149 -12.64 -8.61 17.50
C LYS A 149 -12.00 -9.86 16.95
#